data_e734b1702d7a5c02d4753bd86943ff3e
#
_entry.id   e734b1702d7a5c02d4753bd86943ff3e
#
_cell.length_a   1.000
_cell.length_b   1.000
_cell.length_c   1.000
_cell.angle_alpha   90.00
_cell.angle_beta   90.00
_cell.angle_gamma   90.00
#
_symmetry.space_group_name_H-M   'P 1'
#
loop_
_entity.id
_entity.type
_entity.pdbx_description
1 polymer ?
#
loop_
_entity_poly.entity_id
_entity_poly.type
_entity_poly.pdbx_seq_one_letter_code
_entity_poly.pdbx_strand_id
1 'polypeptide(L)'
;RKITIEALSPDLIEGYLNWLCEKQGNSASTRNQRLSAIKAFFKFVRRENSRYIYSCERILQIPMKKYPTPVLQYLSYEEIKEMLEKPEPSTEKGFRDLLILCLLYDTGARVSELLDLTVGDIHFGRYARVQLTGKGNKSREVPLSTKTADLLKTYVQRQNLSSPERRTQRLLLN
;
A
#
# COMPACT_ATOMS: atom_id res chain seq x y z
N ARG A 1 -1.81 33.90 12.35
CA ARG A 1 -0.91 33.83 13.53
C ARG A 1 0.26 32.90 13.19
N LYS A 2 1.50 33.36 13.34
CA LYS A 2 2.68 32.49 13.21
C LYS A 2 2.76 31.59 14.45
N ILE A 3 2.80 30.28 14.24
CA ILE A 3 3.04 29.31 15.30
C ILE A 3 4.56 29.26 15.55
N THR A 4 4.97 29.49 16.79
CA THR A 4 6.39 29.38 17.20
C THR A 4 6.62 28.06 17.94
N ILE A 5 7.88 27.62 18.02
CA ILE A 5 8.23 26.38 18.73
C ILE A 5 7.90 26.50 20.23
N GLU A 6 8.07 27.69 20.80
CA GLU A 6 7.76 27.96 22.19
C GLU A 6 6.27 27.81 22.53
N ALA A 7 5.39 28.05 21.54
CA ALA A 7 3.95 27.89 21.71
C ALA A 7 3.50 26.44 21.72
N LEU A 8 4.35 25.50 21.28
CA LEU A 8 4.05 24.07 21.22
C LEU A 8 4.45 23.36 22.52
N SER A 9 3.65 23.58 23.57
CA SER A 9 3.85 22.91 24.86
C SER A 9 3.40 21.44 24.83
N PRO A 10 3.91 20.57 25.74
CA PRO A 10 3.40 19.21 25.93
C PRO A 10 1.89 19.18 26.16
N ASP A 11 1.36 20.07 26.98
CA ASP A 11 -0.07 20.14 27.32
C ASP A 11 -0.92 20.47 26.10
N LEU A 12 -0.46 21.38 25.24
CA LEU A 12 -1.13 21.68 23.98
C LEU A 12 -1.17 20.48 23.04
N ILE A 13 -0.05 19.72 22.95
CA ILE A 13 0.02 18.52 22.11
C ILE A 13 -0.88 17.42 22.69
N GLU A 14 -0.89 17.20 23.98
CA GLU A 14 -1.80 16.24 24.61
C GLU A 14 -3.26 16.64 24.43
N GLY A 15 -3.58 17.93 24.62
CA GLY A 15 -4.91 18.48 24.35
C GLY A 15 -5.36 18.22 22.90
N TYR A 16 -4.49 18.46 21.93
CA TYR A 16 -4.76 18.15 20.52
C TYR A 16 -4.99 16.65 20.29
N LEU A 17 -4.17 15.78 20.89
CA LEU A 17 -4.30 14.34 20.75
C LEU A 17 -5.59 13.80 21.40
N ASN A 18 -6.03 14.39 22.51
CA ASN A 18 -7.30 14.06 23.15
C ASN A 18 -8.48 14.57 22.32
N TRP A 19 -8.42 15.78 21.81
CA TRP A 19 -9.42 16.32 20.89
C TRP A 19 -9.64 15.45 19.66
N LEU A 20 -8.55 14.90 19.07
CA LEU A 20 -8.65 13.95 17.96
C LEU A 20 -9.50 12.72 18.30
N CYS A 21 -9.34 12.18 19.51
CA CYS A 21 -10.11 11.00 19.92
C CYS A 21 -11.55 11.35 20.34
N GLU A 22 -11.71 12.38 21.16
CA GLU A 22 -12.97 12.68 21.85
C GLU A 22 -13.95 13.46 20.98
N LYS A 23 -13.44 14.41 20.18
CA LYS A 23 -14.28 15.29 19.34
C LYS A 23 -14.32 14.85 17.90
N GLN A 24 -13.23 14.30 17.36
CA GLN A 24 -13.14 13.87 15.96
C GLN A 24 -13.38 12.35 15.78
N GLY A 25 -13.56 11.59 16.86
CA GLY A 25 -13.82 10.15 16.81
C GLY A 25 -12.68 9.32 16.22
N ASN A 26 -11.45 9.85 16.19
CA ASN A 26 -10.31 9.14 15.62
C ASN A 26 -9.88 7.96 16.50
N SER A 27 -9.45 6.87 15.87
CA SER A 27 -8.93 5.69 16.55
C SER A 27 -7.62 5.99 17.30
N ALA A 28 -7.29 5.17 18.30
CA ALA A 28 -6.02 5.24 19.00
C ALA A 28 -4.81 5.05 18.04
N SER A 29 -4.97 4.27 16.98
CA SER A 29 -3.96 4.10 15.92
C SER A 29 -3.70 5.43 15.20
N THR A 30 -4.75 6.12 14.75
CA THR A 30 -4.65 7.44 14.09
C THR A 30 -4.01 8.48 15.01
N ARG A 31 -4.45 8.53 16.29
CA ARG A 31 -3.83 9.39 17.30
C ARG A 31 -2.33 9.11 17.42
N ASN A 32 -1.93 7.85 17.48
CA ASN A 32 -0.54 7.45 17.61
C ASN A 32 0.30 7.79 16.37
N GLN A 33 -0.28 7.68 15.17
CA GLN A 33 0.38 8.14 13.93
C GLN A 33 0.66 9.66 13.98
N ARG A 34 -0.31 10.47 14.45
CA ARG A 34 -0.12 11.91 14.62
C ARG A 34 0.97 12.21 15.66
N LEU A 35 0.95 11.50 16.79
CA LEU A 35 1.99 11.62 17.80
C LEU A 35 3.37 11.23 17.26
N SER A 36 3.47 10.19 16.43
CA SER A 36 4.74 9.80 15.78
C SER A 36 5.30 10.92 14.89
N ALA A 37 4.45 11.57 14.10
CA ALA A 37 4.86 12.71 13.27
C ALA A 37 5.34 13.89 14.12
N ILE A 38 4.62 14.22 15.20
CA ILE A 38 5.01 15.27 16.16
C ILE A 38 6.36 14.93 16.79
N LYS A 39 6.54 13.69 17.26
CA LYS A 39 7.82 13.25 17.85
C LYS A 39 8.96 13.30 16.84
N ALA A 40 8.73 12.96 15.58
CA ALA A 40 9.76 13.06 14.54
C ALA A 40 10.20 14.53 14.35
N PHE A 41 9.26 15.46 14.31
CA PHE A 41 9.54 16.90 14.25
C PHE A 41 10.36 17.36 15.47
N PHE A 42 9.95 17.02 16.68
CA PHE A 42 10.69 17.45 17.87
C PHE A 42 12.04 16.76 18.06
N LYS A 43 12.23 15.55 17.52
CA LYS A 43 13.58 14.94 17.40
C LYS A 43 14.49 15.79 16.49
N PHE A 44 13.96 16.29 15.38
CA PHE A 44 14.70 17.19 14.50
C PHE A 44 15.03 18.51 15.22
N VAL A 45 14.03 19.19 15.83
CA VAL A 45 14.25 20.45 16.58
C VAL A 45 15.31 20.29 17.65
N ARG A 46 15.27 19.20 18.42
CA ARG A 46 16.26 18.90 19.46
C ARG A 46 17.70 18.82 18.91
N ARG A 47 17.86 18.25 17.71
CA ARG A 47 19.16 18.11 17.05
C ARG A 47 19.69 19.45 16.55
N GLU A 48 18.82 20.28 15.97
CA GLU A 48 19.22 21.53 15.34
C GLU A 48 19.37 22.69 16.33
N ASN A 49 18.72 22.64 17.52
CA ASN A 49 18.71 23.77 18.44
C ASN A 49 18.70 23.30 19.91
N SER A 50 19.86 23.45 20.57
CA SER A 50 20.06 23.08 21.97
C SER A 50 19.17 23.83 22.97
N ARG A 51 18.70 25.04 22.62
CA ARG A 51 17.83 25.85 23.46
C ARG A 51 16.50 25.13 23.81
N TYR A 52 16.02 24.24 22.94
CA TYR A 52 14.74 23.56 23.11
C TYR A 52 14.85 22.14 23.64
N ILE A 53 16.03 21.66 24.05
CA ILE A 53 16.25 20.28 24.47
C ILE A 53 15.24 19.84 25.55
N TYR A 54 15.09 20.65 26.60
CA TYR A 54 14.21 20.29 27.72
C TYR A 54 12.74 20.19 27.31
N SER A 55 12.24 21.14 26.53
CA SER A 55 10.85 21.10 26.00
C SER A 55 10.65 19.93 25.07
N CYS A 56 11.61 19.65 24.21
CA CYS A 56 11.58 18.51 23.29
C CYS A 56 11.52 17.17 24.05
N GLU A 57 12.34 17.00 25.11
CA GLU A 57 12.34 15.75 25.91
C GLU A 57 10.97 15.47 26.51
N ARG A 58 10.31 16.48 27.10
CA ARG A 58 8.96 16.32 27.65
C ARG A 58 7.94 15.87 26.59
N ILE A 59 7.99 16.41 25.39
CA ILE A 59 7.11 16.03 24.27
C ILE A 59 7.43 14.61 23.79
N LEU A 60 8.70 14.25 23.72
CA LEU A 60 9.12 12.91 23.30
C LEU A 60 8.70 11.82 24.30
N GLN A 61 8.48 12.17 25.58
CA GLN A 61 8.00 11.25 26.61
C GLN A 61 6.48 11.00 26.56
N ILE A 62 5.68 11.77 25.79
CA ILE A 62 4.23 11.55 25.69
C ILE A 62 3.96 10.11 25.24
N PRO A 63 3.17 9.31 26.01
CA PRO A 63 2.99 7.90 25.72
C PRO A 63 2.06 7.64 24.54
N MET A 64 2.32 6.55 23.83
CA MET A 64 1.38 5.99 22.85
C MET A 64 0.20 5.35 23.58
N LYS A 65 -1.01 5.51 23.07
CA LYS A 65 -2.19 4.77 23.55
C LYS A 65 -2.09 3.30 23.13
N LYS A 66 -2.28 2.37 24.07
CA LYS A 66 -2.45 0.96 23.75
C LYS A 66 -3.79 0.77 23.03
N TYR A 67 -3.83 -0.08 22.02
CA TYR A 67 -5.05 -0.50 21.32
C TYR A 67 -4.90 -1.97 20.93
N PRO A 68 -6.01 -2.72 20.87
CA PRO A 68 -5.95 -4.10 20.45
C PRO A 68 -5.51 -4.16 18.97
N THR A 69 -4.57 -5.03 18.67
CA THR A 69 -4.26 -5.36 17.29
C THR A 69 -5.40 -6.22 16.75
N PRO A 70 -6.10 -5.80 15.69
CA PRO A 70 -7.15 -6.62 15.12
C PRO A 70 -6.55 -7.95 14.67
N VAL A 71 -7.25 -9.03 14.96
CA VAL A 71 -6.93 -10.34 14.41
C VAL A 71 -7.22 -10.28 12.90
N LEU A 72 -6.18 -10.48 12.09
CA LEU A 72 -6.35 -10.54 10.65
C LEU A 72 -7.13 -11.82 10.33
N GLN A 73 -8.28 -11.66 9.68
CA GLN A 73 -9.01 -12.78 9.09
C GLN A 73 -8.40 -13.07 7.73
N TYR A 74 -8.01 -14.31 7.54
CA TYR A 74 -7.52 -14.80 6.24
C TYR A 74 -8.66 -15.51 5.53
N LEU A 75 -8.72 -15.33 4.21
CA LEU A 75 -9.65 -16.08 3.38
C LEU A 75 -9.24 -17.56 3.36
N SER A 76 -10.19 -18.45 3.53
CA SER A 76 -9.99 -19.88 3.33
C SER A 76 -9.76 -20.18 1.84
N TYR A 77 -9.30 -21.39 1.55
CA TYR A 77 -9.15 -21.84 0.16
C TYR A 77 -10.49 -21.82 -0.60
N GLU A 78 -11.55 -22.24 0.05
CA GLU A 78 -12.90 -22.27 -0.49
C GLU A 78 -13.42 -20.86 -0.83
N GLU A 79 -13.22 -19.90 0.07
CA GLU A 79 -13.59 -18.49 -0.14
C GLU A 79 -12.80 -17.86 -1.30
N ILE A 80 -11.50 -18.17 -1.40
CA ILE A 80 -10.67 -17.71 -2.53
C ILE A 80 -11.19 -18.31 -3.84
N LYS A 81 -11.51 -19.61 -3.85
CA LYS A 81 -12.04 -20.29 -5.03
C LYS A 81 -13.36 -19.66 -5.48
N GLU A 82 -14.31 -19.46 -4.56
CA GLU A 82 -15.56 -18.77 -4.85
C GLU A 82 -15.33 -17.35 -5.40
N MET A 83 -14.38 -16.61 -4.83
CA MET A 83 -14.05 -15.27 -5.31
C MET A 83 -13.51 -15.28 -6.75
N LEU A 84 -12.69 -16.27 -7.10
CA LEU A 84 -12.13 -16.43 -8.46
C LEU A 84 -13.18 -16.92 -9.48
N GLU A 85 -14.24 -17.55 -9.05
CA GLU A 85 -15.35 -18.00 -9.90
C GLU A 85 -16.42 -16.92 -10.16
N LYS A 86 -16.40 -15.79 -9.44
CA LYS A 86 -17.40 -14.72 -9.59
C LYS A 86 -17.30 -13.92 -10.90
N PRO A 87 -16.11 -13.54 -11.39
CA PRO A 87 -16.03 -12.79 -12.63
C PRO A 87 -16.50 -13.62 -13.83
N GLU A 88 -17.33 -13.03 -14.70
CA GLU A 88 -17.84 -13.68 -15.92
C GLU A 88 -16.83 -13.60 -17.06
N PRO A 89 -16.09 -14.68 -17.39
CA PRO A 89 -14.94 -14.61 -18.34
C PRO A 89 -15.37 -14.38 -19.79
N SER A 90 -16.65 -14.51 -20.12
CA SER A 90 -17.21 -14.25 -21.46
C SER A 90 -17.23 -12.75 -21.77
N THR A 91 -17.31 -11.90 -20.76
CA THR A 91 -17.28 -10.44 -20.89
C THR A 91 -15.85 -9.90 -20.79
N GLU A 92 -15.54 -8.81 -21.48
CA GLU A 92 -14.20 -8.19 -21.40
C GLU A 92 -13.88 -7.72 -19.98
N LYS A 93 -14.87 -7.12 -19.28
CA LYS A 93 -14.72 -6.69 -17.90
C LYS A 93 -14.46 -7.87 -16.97
N GLY A 94 -15.28 -8.92 -17.06
CA GLY A 94 -15.15 -10.10 -16.19
C GLY A 94 -13.84 -10.84 -16.46
N PHE A 95 -13.40 -10.94 -17.72
CA PHE A 95 -12.11 -11.53 -18.05
C PHE A 95 -10.92 -10.74 -17.45
N ARG A 96 -10.98 -9.40 -17.52
CA ARG A 96 -9.99 -8.54 -16.89
C ARG A 96 -10.00 -8.69 -15.36
N ASP A 97 -11.17 -8.69 -14.75
CA ASP A 97 -11.32 -8.80 -13.30
C ASP A 97 -10.80 -10.16 -12.81
N LEU A 98 -11.08 -11.24 -13.52
CA LEU A 98 -10.50 -12.57 -13.24
C LEU A 98 -8.97 -12.55 -13.33
N LEU A 99 -8.41 -11.96 -14.37
CA LEU A 99 -6.96 -11.85 -14.53
C LEU A 99 -6.33 -11.07 -13.37
N ILE A 100 -6.94 -9.96 -12.94
CA ILE A 100 -6.49 -9.16 -11.80
C ILE A 100 -6.44 -10.01 -10.53
N LEU A 101 -7.51 -10.74 -10.23
CA LEU A 101 -7.59 -11.60 -9.05
C LEU A 101 -6.55 -12.72 -9.09
N CYS A 102 -6.37 -13.38 -10.24
CA CYS A 102 -5.37 -14.41 -10.41
C CYS A 102 -3.93 -13.86 -10.25
N LEU A 103 -3.64 -12.68 -10.81
CA LEU A 103 -2.34 -12.04 -10.65
C LEU A 103 -2.07 -11.66 -9.19
N LEU A 104 -3.06 -11.09 -8.49
CA LEU A 104 -2.93 -10.77 -7.06
C LEU A 104 -2.66 -12.03 -6.23
N TYR A 105 -3.38 -13.12 -6.52
CA TYR A 105 -3.24 -14.39 -5.80
C TYR A 105 -1.86 -15.02 -6.02
N ASP A 106 -1.41 -15.13 -7.26
CA ASP A 106 -0.11 -15.75 -7.59
C ASP A 106 1.08 -14.92 -7.07
N THR A 107 0.97 -13.59 -7.14
CA THR A 107 2.14 -12.72 -6.94
C THR A 107 2.21 -12.06 -5.56
N GLY A 108 1.11 -11.98 -4.84
CA GLY A 108 1.01 -11.18 -3.62
C GLY A 108 1.37 -9.70 -3.85
N ALA A 109 1.15 -9.20 -5.08
CA ALA A 109 1.45 -7.82 -5.44
C ALA A 109 0.58 -6.83 -4.66
N ARG A 110 1.13 -5.65 -4.37
CA ARG A 110 0.30 -4.53 -3.96
C ARG A 110 -0.54 -4.06 -5.14
N VAL A 111 -1.75 -3.57 -4.87
CA VAL A 111 -2.62 -3.04 -5.93
C VAL A 111 -1.90 -2.00 -6.81
N SER A 112 -1.11 -1.11 -6.19
CA SER A 112 -0.33 -0.12 -6.95
C SER A 112 0.74 -0.76 -7.84
N GLU A 113 1.43 -1.81 -7.37
CA GLU A 113 2.43 -2.53 -8.17
C GLU A 113 1.78 -3.20 -9.39
N LEU A 114 0.58 -3.74 -9.21
CA LEU A 114 -0.17 -4.37 -10.30
C LEU A 114 -0.70 -3.35 -11.32
N LEU A 115 -1.20 -2.19 -10.86
CA LEU A 115 -1.69 -1.13 -11.73
C LEU A 115 -0.57 -0.45 -12.55
N ASP A 116 0.65 -0.43 -12.01
CA ASP A 116 1.82 0.12 -12.69
C ASP A 116 2.51 -0.90 -13.61
N LEU A 117 2.07 -2.18 -13.59
CA LEU A 117 2.63 -3.24 -14.44
C LEU A 117 2.47 -2.91 -15.91
N THR A 118 3.58 -2.97 -16.65
CA THR A 118 3.61 -2.75 -18.09
C THR A 118 3.71 -4.07 -18.86
N VAL A 119 3.44 -4.02 -20.15
CA VAL A 119 3.61 -5.18 -21.04
C VAL A 119 5.07 -5.66 -21.04
N GLY A 120 6.02 -4.74 -20.90
CA GLY A 120 7.45 -5.05 -20.86
C GLY A 120 7.91 -5.82 -19.62
N ASP A 121 7.11 -5.77 -18.55
CA ASP A 121 7.41 -6.47 -17.31
C ASP A 121 6.97 -7.95 -17.33
N ILE A 122 6.35 -8.39 -18.42
CA ILE A 122 5.87 -9.76 -18.60
C ILE A 122 6.88 -10.55 -19.40
N HIS A 123 7.30 -11.67 -18.86
CA HIS A 123 8.24 -12.58 -19.51
C HIS A 123 7.57 -13.93 -19.77
N PHE A 124 7.19 -14.17 -21.03
CA PHE A 124 6.70 -15.46 -21.49
C PHE A 124 7.89 -16.34 -21.89
N GLY A 125 8.18 -17.39 -21.12
CA GLY A 125 9.23 -18.36 -21.39
C GLY A 125 8.78 -19.75 -20.96
N ARG A 126 9.75 -20.63 -20.67
CA ARG A 126 9.44 -21.96 -20.10
C ARG A 126 8.56 -21.86 -18.85
N TYR A 127 8.79 -20.83 -18.06
CA TYR A 127 7.97 -20.43 -16.93
C TYR A 127 7.63 -18.93 -17.10
N ALA A 128 6.35 -18.63 -17.19
CA ALA A 128 5.91 -17.25 -17.24
C ALA A 128 6.18 -16.57 -15.90
N ARG A 129 6.63 -15.31 -15.95
CA ARG A 129 6.93 -14.51 -14.77
C ARG A 129 6.61 -13.04 -15.04
N VAL A 130 6.37 -12.30 -13.97
CA VAL A 130 6.18 -10.85 -14.01
C VAL A 130 7.21 -10.16 -13.12
N GLN A 131 7.70 -9.02 -13.59
CA GLN A 131 8.58 -8.15 -12.82
C GLN A 131 7.74 -7.08 -12.13
N LEU A 132 7.72 -7.08 -10.81
CA LEU A 132 6.99 -6.11 -10.00
C LEU A 132 7.98 -5.12 -9.38
N THR A 133 7.70 -3.83 -9.51
CA THR A 133 8.52 -2.76 -8.93
C THR A 133 7.75 -2.08 -7.80
N GLY A 134 8.30 -2.14 -6.59
CA GLY A 134 7.68 -1.63 -5.37
C GLY A 134 8.32 -0.35 -4.85
N LYS A 135 7.98 0.00 -3.60
CA LYS A 135 8.49 1.19 -2.91
C LYS A 135 10.02 1.23 -2.91
N GLY A 136 10.58 2.36 -3.31
CA GLY A 136 12.03 2.58 -3.38
C GLY A 136 12.67 1.96 -4.62
N ASN A 137 11.90 1.76 -5.69
CA ASN A 137 12.35 1.20 -6.97
C ASN A 137 13.00 -0.19 -6.85
N LYS A 138 12.54 -0.98 -5.85
CA LYS A 138 12.98 -2.37 -5.68
C LYS A 138 12.13 -3.27 -6.53
N SER A 139 12.76 -3.95 -7.48
CA SER A 139 12.10 -4.90 -8.36
C SER A 139 12.27 -6.34 -7.88
N ARG A 140 11.24 -7.15 -8.11
CA ARG A 140 11.27 -8.61 -7.91
C ARG A 140 10.57 -9.32 -9.07
N GLU A 141 11.09 -10.46 -9.47
CA GLU A 141 10.42 -11.36 -10.41
C GLU A 141 9.61 -12.41 -9.65
N VAL A 142 8.38 -12.62 -10.08
CA VAL A 142 7.47 -13.60 -9.49
C VAL A 142 6.97 -14.55 -10.57
N PRO A 143 7.15 -15.87 -10.40
CA PRO A 143 6.61 -16.85 -11.35
C PRO A 143 5.08 -16.88 -11.27
N LEU A 144 4.44 -17.15 -12.42
CA LEU A 144 3.00 -17.31 -12.53
C LEU A 144 2.64 -18.79 -12.65
N SER A 145 1.48 -19.15 -12.10
CA SER A 145 0.86 -20.45 -12.37
C SER A 145 0.53 -20.59 -13.86
N THR A 146 0.44 -21.82 -14.36
CA THR A 146 0.08 -22.07 -15.77
C THR A 146 -1.25 -21.43 -16.13
N LYS A 147 -2.26 -21.53 -15.25
CA LYS A 147 -3.57 -20.92 -15.45
C LYS A 147 -3.50 -19.41 -15.61
N THR A 148 -2.81 -18.73 -14.72
CA THR A 148 -2.63 -17.27 -14.77
C THR A 148 -1.83 -16.86 -16.00
N ALA A 149 -0.80 -17.61 -16.36
CA ALA A 149 0.00 -17.38 -17.56
C ALA A 149 -0.84 -17.45 -18.84
N ASP A 150 -1.74 -18.43 -18.94
CA ASP A 150 -2.61 -18.61 -20.11
C ASP A 150 -3.69 -17.51 -20.19
N LEU A 151 -4.28 -17.13 -19.06
CA LEU A 151 -5.17 -15.97 -18.99
C LEU A 151 -4.45 -14.69 -19.41
N LEU A 152 -3.24 -14.49 -18.94
CA LEU A 152 -2.43 -13.30 -19.27
C LEU A 152 -2.07 -13.25 -20.76
N LYS A 153 -1.68 -14.37 -21.38
CA LYS A 153 -1.44 -14.46 -22.83
C LYS A 153 -2.70 -14.09 -23.61
N THR A 154 -3.84 -14.67 -23.23
CA THR A 154 -5.12 -14.41 -23.88
C THR A 154 -5.51 -12.93 -23.74
N TYR A 155 -5.29 -12.32 -22.58
CA TYR A 155 -5.57 -10.91 -22.35
C TYR A 155 -4.70 -10.01 -23.23
N VAL A 156 -3.39 -10.26 -23.28
CA VAL A 156 -2.44 -9.51 -24.12
C VAL A 156 -2.81 -9.60 -25.59
N GLN A 157 -3.28 -10.76 -26.07
CA GLN A 157 -3.76 -10.95 -27.45
C GLN A 157 -5.07 -10.19 -27.70
N ARG A 158 -6.08 -10.32 -26.83
CA ARG A 158 -7.38 -9.63 -26.96
C ARG A 158 -7.22 -8.11 -27.00
N GLN A 159 -6.30 -7.57 -26.21
CA GLN A 159 -6.04 -6.13 -26.12
C GLN A 159 -5.03 -5.64 -27.18
N ASN A 160 -4.61 -6.51 -28.10
CA ASN A 160 -3.60 -6.20 -29.13
C ASN A 160 -2.30 -5.61 -28.55
N LEU A 161 -1.87 -6.06 -27.35
CA LEU A 161 -0.70 -5.54 -26.64
C LEU A 161 0.61 -6.23 -27.04
N SER A 162 0.60 -7.17 -27.98
CA SER A 162 1.76 -8.01 -28.33
C SER A 162 2.84 -7.28 -29.14
N SER A 163 2.58 -6.05 -29.62
CA SER A 163 3.56 -5.33 -30.42
C SER A 163 4.71 -4.78 -29.58
N PRO A 164 5.96 -4.78 -30.09
CA PRO A 164 7.13 -4.23 -29.39
C PRO A 164 6.98 -2.77 -28.96
N GLU A 165 6.23 -1.98 -29.72
CA GLU A 165 5.96 -0.56 -29.46
C GLU A 165 5.14 -0.33 -28.19
N ARG A 166 4.38 -1.36 -27.75
CA ARG A 166 3.50 -1.29 -26.56
C ARG A 166 4.16 -1.76 -25.27
N ARG A 167 5.46 -2.06 -25.28
CA ARG A 167 6.17 -2.56 -24.09
C ARG A 167 6.06 -1.66 -22.86
N THR A 168 6.02 -0.36 -23.06
CA THR A 168 5.88 0.63 -21.97
C THR A 168 4.42 0.93 -21.62
N GLN A 169 3.47 0.34 -22.34
CA GLN A 169 2.05 0.54 -22.08
C GLN A 169 1.65 -0.25 -20.82
N ARG A 170 0.83 0.35 -19.97
CA ARG A 170 0.27 -0.36 -18.80
C ARG A 170 -0.56 -1.55 -19.27
N LEU A 171 -0.39 -2.67 -18.58
CA LEU A 171 -1.10 -3.92 -18.89
C LEU A 171 -2.60 -3.78 -18.69
N LEU A 172 -3.00 -3.25 -17.51
CA LEU A 172 -4.39 -3.13 -17.09
C LEU A 172 -4.89 -1.72 -17.43
N LEU A 173 -5.37 -1.57 -18.66
CA LEU A 173 -6.01 -0.33 -19.12
C LEU A 173 -7.47 -0.28 -18.64
N ASN A 174 -7.91 0.94 -18.31
CA ASN A 174 -9.34 1.22 -18.09
C ASN A 174 -10.06 1.37 -19.41
#